data_f1192464db351282b92f7f5ab8735686
#
_entry.id   f1192464db351282b92f7f5ab8735686
#
_cell.length_a   1.000
_cell.length_b   1.000
_cell.length_c   1.000
_cell.angle_alpha   90.00
_cell.angle_beta   90.00
_cell.angle_gamma   90.00
#
_symmetry.space_group_name_H-M   'P 1'
#
loop_
_entity.id
_entity.type
_entity.pdbx_description
1 polymer ?
#
loop_
_entity_poly.entity_id
_entity_poly.type
_entity_poly.pdbx_seq_one_letter_code
_entity_poly.pdbx_strand_id
1 'polypeptide(L)'
;YGTEHVLDSQTEWDRIQSLFALLNEQTWCNLIFPSEVLNSKRESNTLALESPAQPIPVKKQEKYNINRWALSGRDDLAINTKCYQLYHSLSPSKQTQYEDWRELCYLWSSDFRTYITEKRWIEYKKQLDEVVSNRSPEVGFEKYSQHDKSKIECEVDSKWVTVNNGNYRLVLNKHKGLAIHKLVIKKYGNRPIFGTIEHGFYDDITMGADYYSGNVVIDRPAEHKITDLEPAHVKIDKNQSSITISSELKGEGYNFQNHFSAFPDGLLFNKTIEIKTTEKSVIRPFCLTLLPDSWDRDSLYIESHN
;
A
#
# COMPACT_ATOMS: atom_id res chain seq x y z
N TYR A 1 -3.35 -6.59 -29.88
CA TYR A 1 -2.80 -7.72 -30.63
C TYR A 1 -3.93 -8.68 -30.83
N GLY A 2 -4.39 -8.80 -32.10
CA GLY A 2 -5.50 -9.68 -32.48
C GLY A 2 -5.10 -11.12 -32.25
N THR A 3 -5.97 -11.86 -31.60
CA THR A 3 -5.87 -13.31 -31.34
C THR A 3 -5.81 -14.14 -32.62
N GLU A 4 -6.02 -13.54 -33.76
CA GLU A 4 -5.95 -14.18 -35.09
C GLU A 4 -4.54 -14.58 -35.50
N HIS A 5 -3.49 -13.92 -34.98
CA HIS A 5 -2.09 -14.31 -35.25
C HIS A 5 -1.53 -15.38 -34.32
N VAL A 6 -2.21 -15.68 -33.23
CA VAL A 6 -1.79 -16.72 -32.28
C VAL A 6 -2.22 -18.11 -32.75
N LEU A 7 -3.09 -18.22 -33.72
CA LEU A 7 -3.72 -19.47 -34.17
C LEU A 7 -3.23 -19.98 -35.54
N ASP A 8 -2.27 -19.32 -36.17
CA ASP A 8 -1.52 -19.92 -37.28
C ASP A 8 -0.42 -20.83 -36.72
N SER A 9 -0.90 -21.86 -36.10
CA SER A 9 -0.27 -22.45 -34.93
C SER A 9 0.88 -23.40 -35.22
N GLN A 10 0.86 -24.10 -36.33
CA GLN A 10 1.88 -25.10 -36.59
C GLN A 10 3.22 -24.49 -36.98
N THR A 11 3.22 -23.43 -37.77
CA THR A 11 4.46 -22.74 -38.20
C THR A 11 5.15 -21.96 -37.09
N GLU A 12 4.37 -21.41 -36.12
CA GLU A 12 4.94 -20.68 -34.98
C GLU A 12 5.58 -21.63 -33.99
N TRP A 13 4.91 -22.73 -33.67
CA TRP A 13 5.50 -23.78 -32.82
C TRP A 13 6.71 -24.46 -33.43
N ASP A 14 6.72 -24.72 -34.70
CA ASP A 14 7.86 -25.25 -35.42
C ASP A 14 9.07 -24.32 -35.38
N ARG A 15 8.82 -23.00 -35.47
CA ARG A 15 9.88 -21.98 -35.30
C ARG A 15 10.42 -21.94 -33.87
N ILE A 16 9.54 -22.02 -32.87
CA ILE A 16 9.94 -22.07 -31.46
C ILE A 16 10.76 -23.34 -31.19
N GLN A 17 10.32 -24.50 -31.65
CA GLN A 17 11.07 -25.74 -31.51
C GLN A 17 12.42 -25.67 -32.21
N SER A 18 12.47 -25.12 -33.41
CA SER A 18 13.73 -24.94 -34.17
C SER A 18 14.69 -24.00 -33.44
N LEU A 19 14.17 -22.93 -32.81
CA LEU A 19 14.98 -22.03 -32.01
C LEU A 19 15.58 -22.75 -30.80
N PHE A 20 14.79 -23.51 -30.06
CA PHE A 20 15.28 -24.26 -28.90
C PHE A 20 16.26 -25.36 -29.30
N ALA A 21 16.04 -26.05 -30.42
CA ALA A 21 16.99 -27.02 -30.98
C ALA A 21 18.33 -26.34 -31.31
N LEU A 22 18.27 -25.20 -32.01
CA LEU A 22 19.46 -24.42 -32.34
C LEU A 22 20.21 -23.96 -31.08
N LEU A 23 19.52 -23.45 -30.07
CA LEU A 23 20.15 -23.01 -28.82
C LEU A 23 20.79 -24.17 -28.06
N ASN A 24 20.16 -25.34 -28.09
CA ASN A 24 20.67 -26.54 -27.40
C ASN A 24 21.93 -27.14 -28.09
N GLU A 25 22.10 -26.89 -29.37
CA GLU A 25 23.29 -27.31 -30.13
C GLU A 25 24.50 -26.38 -29.92
N GLN A 26 24.27 -25.18 -29.31
CA GLN A 26 25.35 -24.21 -29.14
C GLN A 26 26.18 -24.50 -27.89
N THR A 27 27.48 -24.63 -28.04
CA THR A 27 28.42 -24.85 -26.91
C THR A 27 28.61 -23.60 -26.02
N TRP A 28 28.28 -22.42 -26.51
CA TRP A 28 28.43 -21.16 -25.82
C TRP A 28 27.13 -20.73 -25.09
N CYS A 29 26.01 -21.42 -25.28
CA CYS A 29 24.71 -21.10 -24.75
C CYS A 29 24.17 -22.25 -23.89
N ASN A 30 23.83 -21.99 -22.66
CA ASN A 30 23.17 -22.94 -21.79
C ASN A 30 21.79 -22.40 -21.40
N LEU A 31 20.78 -23.21 -21.66
CA LEU A 31 19.41 -22.93 -21.17
C LEU A 31 19.33 -23.41 -19.73
N ILE A 32 19.05 -22.48 -18.82
CA ILE A 32 18.95 -22.75 -17.40
C ILE A 32 17.66 -22.19 -16.84
N PHE A 33 17.17 -22.75 -15.77
CA PHE A 33 16.04 -22.18 -15.05
C PHE A 33 16.45 -20.94 -14.24
N PRO A 34 15.57 -19.96 -14.02
CA PRO A 34 15.86 -18.83 -13.15
C PRO A 34 16.32 -19.23 -11.74
N SER A 35 15.82 -20.35 -11.21
CA SER A 35 16.24 -20.91 -9.92
C SER A 35 17.72 -21.38 -9.93
N GLU A 36 18.26 -21.80 -11.06
CA GLU A 36 19.65 -22.22 -11.18
C GLU A 36 20.59 -21.01 -11.15
N VAL A 37 20.12 -19.85 -11.64
CA VAL A 37 20.86 -18.58 -11.55
C VAL A 37 21.08 -18.20 -10.09
N LEU A 38 20.08 -18.38 -9.23
CA LEU A 38 20.15 -18.08 -7.79
C LEU A 38 21.19 -18.93 -7.06
N ASN A 39 21.43 -20.16 -7.55
CA ASN A 39 22.42 -21.07 -7.01
C ASN A 39 23.84 -20.80 -7.54
N SER A 40 23.99 -19.97 -8.57
CA SER A 40 25.30 -19.58 -9.08
C SER A 40 25.93 -18.59 -8.09
N LYS A 41 27.21 -18.81 -7.73
CA LYS A 41 28.02 -17.94 -6.85
C LYS A 41 28.38 -16.57 -7.49
N ARG A 42 27.55 -16.03 -8.37
CA ARG A 42 27.75 -14.71 -8.95
C ARG A 42 27.29 -13.64 -8.00
N GLU A 43 28.02 -12.54 -7.96
CA GLU A 43 27.60 -11.35 -7.22
C GLU A 43 26.20 -10.94 -7.70
N SER A 44 25.25 -10.87 -6.79
CA SER A 44 23.92 -10.39 -7.08
C SER A 44 23.83 -8.91 -6.72
N ASN A 45 23.42 -8.09 -7.66
CA ASN A 45 23.03 -6.72 -7.37
C ASN A 45 21.59 -6.70 -6.85
N THR A 46 21.38 -6.01 -5.75
CA THR A 46 20.04 -5.79 -5.24
C THR A 46 19.38 -4.65 -6.01
N LEU A 47 18.25 -4.94 -6.65
CA LEU A 47 17.44 -3.94 -7.31
C LEU A 47 16.32 -3.51 -6.36
N ALA A 48 16.33 -2.26 -5.94
CA ALA A 48 15.22 -1.67 -5.19
C ALA A 48 14.13 -1.22 -6.17
N LEU A 49 12.94 -1.81 -6.08
CA LEU A 49 11.79 -1.49 -6.92
C LEU A 49 10.96 -0.31 -6.39
N GLU A 50 11.32 0.24 -5.26
CA GLU A 50 10.46 1.09 -4.44
C GLU A 50 10.61 2.60 -4.72
N SER A 51 11.55 2.99 -5.58
CA SER A 51 11.79 4.42 -5.80
C SER A 51 11.09 4.94 -7.04
N PRO A 52 10.13 5.88 -6.90
CA PRO A 52 9.59 6.60 -8.05
C PRO A 52 10.64 7.50 -8.74
N ALA A 53 11.75 7.83 -8.06
CA ALA A 53 12.86 8.59 -8.63
C ALA A 53 13.73 7.75 -9.59
N GLN A 54 13.69 6.42 -9.47
CA GLN A 54 14.39 5.50 -10.36
C GLN A 54 13.41 4.42 -10.87
N PRO A 55 12.46 4.79 -11.72
CA PRO A 55 11.45 3.87 -12.20
C PRO A 55 12.07 2.80 -13.09
N ILE A 56 11.60 1.57 -12.94
CA ILE A 56 11.92 0.49 -13.89
C ILE A 56 10.95 0.63 -15.07
N PRO A 57 11.42 1.01 -16.26
CA PRO A 57 10.55 1.19 -17.40
C PRO A 57 9.99 -0.18 -17.85
N VAL A 58 8.67 -0.31 -17.89
CA VAL A 58 7.95 -1.49 -18.42
C VAL A 58 7.58 -1.33 -19.90
N LYS A 59 7.74 -0.13 -20.45
CA LYS A 59 7.55 0.22 -21.87
C LYS A 59 8.63 1.21 -22.30
N LYS A 60 8.74 1.46 -23.60
CA LYS A 60 9.67 2.46 -24.18
C LYS A 60 9.31 3.93 -23.79
N GLN A 61 8.62 4.14 -22.70
CA GLN A 61 8.23 5.45 -22.20
C GLN A 61 8.69 5.58 -20.76
N GLU A 62 9.53 6.56 -20.48
CA GLU A 62 10.12 6.82 -19.15
C GLU A 62 9.08 7.00 -18.03
N LYS A 63 7.90 7.54 -18.38
CA LYS A 63 6.82 7.76 -17.42
C LYS A 63 6.12 6.48 -16.90
N TYR A 64 6.37 5.33 -17.51
CA TYR A 64 5.79 4.06 -17.07
C TYR A 64 6.82 3.23 -16.31
N ASN A 65 6.47 2.83 -15.11
CA ASN A 65 7.24 1.90 -14.28
C ASN A 65 6.33 0.78 -13.75
N ILE A 66 6.93 -0.22 -13.13
CA ILE A 66 6.20 -1.38 -12.62
C ILE A 66 5.22 -0.98 -11.51
N ASN A 67 5.59 -0.05 -10.62
CA ASN A 67 4.74 0.42 -9.54
C ASN A 67 3.49 1.10 -10.09
N ARG A 68 3.68 2.02 -11.02
CA ARG A 68 2.59 2.74 -11.66
C ARG A 68 1.66 1.83 -12.46
N TRP A 69 2.25 0.84 -13.13
CA TRP A 69 1.46 -0.15 -13.86
C TRP A 69 0.54 -0.94 -12.93
N ALA A 70 1.01 -1.29 -11.75
CA ALA A 70 0.23 -2.04 -10.76
C ALA A 70 -0.94 -1.25 -10.16
N LEU A 71 -0.97 0.08 -10.31
CA LEU A 71 -1.96 0.98 -9.71
C LEU A 71 -2.83 1.72 -10.72
N SER A 72 -2.60 1.55 -12.04
CA SER A 72 -3.21 2.38 -13.08
C SER A 72 -4.27 1.69 -13.94
N GLY A 73 -4.62 0.45 -13.64
CA GLY A 73 -5.67 -0.28 -14.31
C GLY A 73 -7.06 -0.07 -13.70
N ARG A 74 -8.02 -0.83 -14.16
CA ARG A 74 -9.40 -0.76 -13.68
C ARG A 74 -9.49 -1.25 -12.24
N ASP A 75 -9.93 -0.39 -11.34
CA ASP A 75 -10.14 -0.70 -9.90
C ASP A 75 -8.90 -1.31 -9.20
N ASP A 76 -7.70 -1.04 -9.71
CA ASP A 76 -6.45 -1.67 -9.23
C ASP A 76 -6.24 -1.51 -7.74
N LEU A 77 -6.60 -0.36 -7.16
CA LEU A 77 -6.48 -0.16 -5.74
C LEU A 77 -7.34 -1.14 -4.94
N ALA A 78 -8.62 -1.27 -5.30
CA ALA A 78 -9.54 -2.17 -4.60
C ALA A 78 -9.10 -3.64 -4.75
N ILE A 79 -8.67 -4.03 -5.97
CA ILE A 79 -8.14 -5.37 -6.24
C ILE A 79 -6.88 -5.64 -5.41
N ASN A 80 -5.90 -4.74 -5.48
CA ASN A 80 -4.64 -4.90 -4.75
C ASN A 80 -4.88 -4.97 -3.23
N THR A 81 -5.78 -4.15 -2.70
CA THR A 81 -6.14 -4.18 -1.28
C THR A 81 -6.70 -5.55 -0.87
N LYS A 82 -7.68 -6.06 -1.63
CA LYS A 82 -8.31 -7.36 -1.35
C LYS A 82 -7.34 -8.52 -1.51
N CYS A 83 -6.57 -8.54 -2.58
CA CYS A 83 -5.54 -9.57 -2.79
C CYS A 83 -4.44 -9.53 -1.74
N TYR A 84 -4.07 -8.35 -1.26
CA TYR A 84 -3.10 -8.19 -0.17
C TYR A 84 -3.66 -8.69 1.18
N GLN A 85 -4.94 -8.46 1.46
CA GLN A 85 -5.63 -9.05 2.61
C GLN A 85 -5.63 -10.58 2.53
N LEU A 86 -5.93 -11.14 1.35
CA LEU A 86 -5.84 -12.59 1.11
C LEU A 86 -4.42 -13.10 1.34
N TYR A 87 -3.40 -12.43 0.81
CA TYR A 87 -1.99 -12.78 1.02
C TYR A 87 -1.66 -12.88 2.52
N HIS A 88 -2.06 -11.91 3.32
CA HIS A 88 -1.85 -11.94 4.76
C HIS A 88 -2.65 -13.05 5.47
N SER A 89 -3.82 -13.40 4.95
CA SER A 89 -4.60 -14.52 5.51
C SER A 89 -3.96 -15.88 5.26
N LEU A 90 -3.13 -15.98 4.22
CA LEU A 90 -2.38 -17.18 3.82
C LEU A 90 -0.99 -17.28 4.47
N SER A 91 -0.68 -16.43 5.44
CA SER A 91 0.63 -16.39 6.10
C SER A 91 1.14 -17.78 6.57
N PRO A 92 2.46 -18.03 6.54
CA PRO A 92 3.09 -19.36 6.72
C PRO A 92 2.81 -20.09 8.04
N SER A 93 2.23 -19.41 9.02
CA SER A 93 1.82 -20.03 10.30
C SER A 93 0.55 -20.91 10.21
N LYS A 94 -0.18 -20.82 9.10
CA LYS A 94 -1.35 -21.64 8.79
C LYS A 94 -0.96 -22.69 7.76
N GLN A 95 -1.51 -23.89 7.85
CA GLN A 95 -1.32 -24.96 6.86
C GLN A 95 -1.92 -24.53 5.51
N THR A 96 -1.23 -23.61 4.82
CA THR A 96 -1.66 -23.08 3.53
C THR A 96 -1.37 -24.11 2.44
N GLN A 97 -2.38 -24.50 1.70
CA GLN A 97 -2.27 -25.46 0.63
C GLN A 97 -1.80 -24.79 -0.66
N TYR A 98 -1.25 -25.58 -1.58
CA TYR A 98 -0.85 -25.10 -2.91
C TYR A 98 -2.01 -24.41 -3.66
N GLU A 99 -3.23 -24.94 -3.54
CA GLU A 99 -4.43 -24.40 -4.19
C GLU A 99 -4.78 -23.00 -3.69
N ASP A 100 -4.50 -22.67 -2.43
CA ASP A 100 -4.73 -21.36 -1.85
C ASP A 100 -3.82 -20.30 -2.50
N TRP A 101 -2.55 -20.63 -2.70
CA TRP A 101 -1.61 -19.76 -3.40
C TRP A 101 -1.96 -19.61 -4.88
N ARG A 102 -2.39 -20.70 -5.51
CA ARG A 102 -2.84 -20.68 -6.90
C ARG A 102 -4.06 -19.77 -7.08
N GLU A 103 -5.04 -19.86 -6.18
CA GLU A 103 -6.22 -19.00 -6.19
C GLU A 103 -5.83 -17.52 -6.02
N LEU A 104 -4.95 -17.19 -5.06
CA LEU A 104 -4.44 -15.84 -4.88
C LEU A 104 -3.76 -15.31 -6.15
N CYS A 105 -2.83 -16.08 -6.74
CA CYS A 105 -2.15 -15.70 -7.97
C CYS A 105 -3.11 -15.47 -9.13
N TYR A 106 -4.14 -16.33 -9.25
CA TYR A 106 -5.18 -16.17 -10.26
C TYR A 106 -5.96 -14.88 -10.05
N LEU A 107 -6.47 -14.64 -8.84
CA LEU A 107 -7.25 -13.44 -8.51
C LEU A 107 -6.42 -12.14 -8.64
N TRP A 108 -5.11 -12.23 -8.44
CA TRP A 108 -4.22 -11.06 -8.53
C TRP A 108 -3.63 -10.86 -9.93
N SER A 109 -4.01 -11.68 -10.90
CA SER A 109 -3.47 -11.58 -12.25
C SER A 109 -3.89 -10.30 -12.97
N SER A 110 -3.05 -9.84 -13.88
CA SER A 110 -3.31 -8.63 -14.68
C SER A 110 -4.48 -8.79 -15.67
N ASP A 111 -4.86 -10.02 -15.97
CA ASP A 111 -5.91 -10.33 -16.96
C ASP A 111 -7.28 -9.77 -16.59
N PHE A 112 -7.52 -9.56 -15.30
CA PHE A 112 -8.77 -8.98 -14.80
C PHE A 112 -8.79 -7.46 -14.77
N ARG A 113 -7.68 -6.79 -15.10
CA ARG A 113 -7.53 -5.34 -14.97
C ARG A 113 -7.45 -4.61 -16.31
N THR A 114 -7.15 -5.34 -17.38
CA THR A 114 -6.97 -4.78 -18.73
C THR A 114 -7.80 -5.54 -19.75
N TYR A 115 -8.47 -4.80 -20.63
CA TYR A 115 -9.25 -5.35 -21.77
C TYR A 115 -10.26 -6.43 -21.40
N ILE A 116 -10.86 -6.34 -20.21
CA ILE A 116 -11.85 -7.29 -19.73
C ILE A 116 -13.26 -6.83 -20.12
N THR A 117 -14.11 -7.79 -20.54
CA THR A 117 -15.53 -7.51 -20.79
C THR A 117 -16.28 -7.28 -19.48
N GLU A 118 -17.36 -6.50 -19.53
CA GLU A 118 -18.16 -6.18 -18.34
C GLU A 118 -18.68 -7.45 -17.64
N LYS A 119 -19.13 -8.43 -18.41
CA LYS A 119 -19.59 -9.72 -17.87
C LYS A 119 -18.48 -10.41 -17.05
N ARG A 120 -17.28 -10.56 -17.61
CA ARG A 120 -16.15 -11.18 -16.90
C ARG A 120 -15.72 -10.37 -15.68
N TRP A 121 -15.82 -9.04 -15.77
CA TRP A 121 -15.48 -8.15 -14.67
C TRP A 121 -16.41 -8.35 -13.47
N ILE A 122 -17.71 -8.41 -13.71
CA ILE A 122 -18.73 -8.64 -12.66
C ILE A 122 -18.51 -10.03 -12.01
N GLU A 123 -18.30 -11.06 -12.82
CA GLU A 123 -18.03 -12.42 -12.34
C GLU A 123 -16.75 -12.47 -11.48
N TYR A 124 -15.68 -11.84 -11.95
CA TYR A 124 -14.42 -11.75 -11.22
C TYR A 124 -14.56 -11.00 -9.89
N LYS A 125 -15.20 -9.84 -9.88
CA LYS A 125 -15.41 -9.08 -8.62
C LYS A 125 -16.20 -9.90 -7.61
N LYS A 126 -17.25 -10.57 -8.05
CA LYS A 126 -18.04 -11.44 -7.19
C LYS A 126 -17.18 -12.56 -6.59
N GLN A 127 -16.38 -13.24 -7.40
CA GLN A 127 -15.47 -14.28 -6.94
C GLN A 127 -14.46 -13.74 -5.92
N LEU A 128 -13.83 -12.61 -6.21
CA LEU A 128 -12.86 -11.98 -5.31
C LEU A 128 -13.50 -11.63 -3.96
N ASP A 129 -14.71 -11.07 -3.97
CA ASP A 129 -15.44 -10.69 -2.76
C ASP A 129 -15.83 -11.93 -1.92
N GLU A 130 -16.28 -13.01 -2.57
CA GLU A 130 -16.60 -14.29 -1.92
C GLU A 130 -15.36 -14.91 -1.26
N VAL A 131 -14.21 -14.94 -1.96
CA VAL A 131 -12.98 -15.51 -1.42
C VAL A 131 -12.44 -14.68 -0.25
N VAL A 132 -12.48 -13.36 -0.36
CA VAL A 132 -12.08 -12.45 0.72
C VAL A 132 -12.98 -12.64 1.94
N SER A 133 -14.30 -12.69 1.76
CA SER A 133 -15.26 -12.85 2.85
C SER A 133 -15.11 -14.19 3.57
N ASN A 134 -14.81 -15.27 2.83
CA ASN A 134 -14.64 -16.60 3.39
C ASN A 134 -13.31 -16.78 4.12
N ARG A 135 -12.28 -16.05 3.73
CA ARG A 135 -10.90 -16.19 4.25
C ARG A 135 -10.46 -15.04 5.13
N SER A 136 -11.05 -13.86 4.96
CA SER A 136 -10.84 -12.84 5.97
C SER A 136 -11.34 -13.43 7.27
N PRO A 137 -10.45 -13.63 8.27
CA PRO A 137 -10.97 -13.78 9.61
C PRO A 137 -11.92 -12.57 9.74
N GLU A 138 -13.13 -12.78 10.22
CA GLU A 138 -13.84 -11.70 10.88
C GLU A 138 -12.74 -10.96 11.59
N VAL A 139 -12.45 -9.70 11.21
CA VAL A 139 -11.40 -8.92 11.86
C VAL A 139 -11.77 -9.06 13.30
N GLY A 140 -11.14 -10.05 13.94
CA GLY A 140 -11.62 -10.58 15.19
C GLY A 140 -11.57 -9.39 16.06
N PHE A 141 -12.72 -8.85 16.42
CA PHE A 141 -12.80 -7.71 17.30
C PHE A 141 -12.02 -8.17 18.51
N GLU A 142 -10.72 -7.80 18.53
CA GLU A 142 -9.92 -8.02 19.71
C GLU A 142 -10.81 -7.52 20.82
N LYS A 143 -11.28 -8.42 21.68
CA LYS A 143 -12.02 -8.04 22.88
C LYS A 143 -11.01 -7.19 23.65
N TYR A 144 -11.04 -5.88 23.36
CA TYR A 144 -10.19 -4.97 24.11
C TYR A 144 -10.57 -5.14 25.56
N SER A 145 -9.63 -5.67 26.32
CA SER A 145 -9.71 -5.62 27.77
C SER A 145 -10.09 -4.20 28.16
N GLN A 146 -10.95 -4.04 29.15
CA GLN A 146 -11.32 -2.73 29.69
C GLN A 146 -10.04 -2.07 30.21
N HIS A 147 -9.36 -1.32 29.33
CA HIS A 147 -8.24 -0.49 29.75
C HIS A 147 -8.78 0.65 30.61
N ASP A 148 -8.05 0.92 31.65
CA ASP A 148 -8.30 2.10 32.49
C ASP A 148 -8.29 3.34 31.56
N LYS A 149 -9.40 4.08 31.55
CA LYS A 149 -9.56 5.26 30.70
C LYS A 149 -8.56 6.37 31.01
N SER A 150 -8.00 6.38 32.21
CA SER A 150 -7.01 7.36 32.65
C SER A 150 -5.58 7.03 32.22
N LYS A 151 -5.29 5.77 31.90
CA LYS A 151 -3.95 5.32 31.57
C LYS A 151 -3.76 5.29 30.06
N ILE A 152 -2.73 6.00 29.59
CA ILE A 152 -2.30 5.97 28.19
C ILE A 152 -1.10 5.05 28.07
N GLU A 153 -1.16 4.08 27.19
CA GLU A 153 -0.08 3.16 26.87
C GLU A 153 0.52 3.52 25.52
N CYS A 154 1.84 3.47 25.41
CA CYS A 154 2.54 3.73 24.15
C CYS A 154 3.61 2.66 23.95
N GLU A 155 3.44 1.91 22.87
CA GLU A 155 4.34 0.88 22.40
C GLU A 155 5.01 1.32 21.09
N VAL A 156 6.27 0.97 20.94
CA VAL A 156 7.06 1.30 19.75
C VAL A 156 7.80 0.07 19.29
N ASP A 157 7.57 -0.32 18.05
CA ASP A 157 8.34 -1.36 17.37
C ASP A 157 9.16 -0.81 16.20
N SER A 158 9.64 -1.66 15.32
CA SER A 158 10.44 -1.26 14.15
C SER A 158 9.67 -0.38 13.18
N LYS A 159 8.36 -0.62 12.99
CA LYS A 159 7.51 0.02 11.99
C LYS A 159 6.46 0.95 12.59
N TRP A 160 5.94 0.63 13.77
CA TRP A 160 4.76 1.27 14.33
C TRP A 160 5.04 2.01 15.62
N VAL A 161 4.28 3.07 15.85
CA VAL A 161 4.03 3.65 17.18
C VAL A 161 2.57 3.45 17.48
N THR A 162 2.24 2.71 18.52
CA THR A 162 0.87 2.44 18.94
C THR A 162 0.59 3.16 20.24
N VAL A 163 -0.43 3.99 20.25
CA VAL A 163 -0.97 4.62 21.46
C VAL A 163 -2.36 4.06 21.73
N ASN A 164 -2.61 3.64 22.95
CA ASN A 164 -3.83 2.99 23.35
C ASN A 164 -4.29 3.42 24.72
N ASN A 165 -5.58 3.61 24.88
CA ASN A 165 -6.25 3.78 26.19
C ASN A 165 -7.70 3.26 26.14
N GLY A 166 -8.52 3.53 27.16
CA GLY A 166 -9.92 3.12 27.21
C GLY A 166 -10.83 3.76 26.13
N ASN A 167 -10.43 4.88 25.52
CA ASN A 167 -11.25 5.65 24.59
C ASN A 167 -10.88 5.50 23.13
N TYR A 168 -9.59 5.29 22.84
CA TYR A 168 -9.08 5.19 21.46
C TYR A 168 -7.85 4.29 21.32
N ARG A 169 -7.55 3.91 20.08
CA ARG A 169 -6.28 3.32 19.66
C ARG A 169 -5.79 4.03 18.41
N LEU A 170 -4.57 4.56 18.46
CA LEU A 170 -3.88 5.21 17.34
C LEU A 170 -2.65 4.41 16.96
N VAL A 171 -2.50 4.10 15.68
CA VAL A 171 -1.32 3.45 15.13
C VAL A 171 -0.70 4.34 14.07
N LEU A 172 0.56 4.72 14.25
CA LEU A 172 1.33 5.59 13.36
C LEU A 172 2.45 4.80 12.66
N ASN A 173 2.69 5.10 11.38
CA ASN A 173 3.70 4.44 10.57
C ASN A 173 5.02 5.22 10.55
N LYS A 174 6.07 4.68 11.21
CA LYS A 174 7.41 5.28 11.26
C LYS A 174 8.10 5.33 9.90
N HIS A 175 7.80 4.39 9.02
CA HIS A 175 8.39 4.32 7.68
C HIS A 175 7.72 5.29 6.69
N LYS A 176 6.63 5.94 7.10
CA LYS A 176 5.85 6.85 6.28
C LYS A 176 5.49 8.13 7.05
N GLY A 177 6.50 8.83 7.57
CA GLY A 177 6.34 10.17 8.15
C GLY A 177 5.41 10.26 9.36
N LEU A 178 5.19 9.18 10.09
CA LEU A 178 4.14 9.05 11.10
C LEU A 178 2.71 9.16 10.52
N ALA A 179 2.50 8.80 9.25
CA ALA A 179 1.15 8.68 8.72
C ALA A 179 0.28 7.79 9.61
N ILE A 180 -0.98 8.18 9.76
CA ILE A 180 -1.94 7.43 10.57
C ILE A 180 -2.29 6.15 9.83
N HIS A 181 -1.88 5.01 10.39
CA HIS A 181 -2.23 3.70 9.84
C HIS A 181 -3.64 3.31 10.22
N LYS A 182 -4.00 3.46 11.49
CA LYS A 182 -5.35 3.19 12.00
C LYS A 182 -5.68 4.12 13.16
N LEU A 183 -6.86 4.72 13.14
CA LEU A 183 -7.46 5.38 14.29
C LEU A 183 -8.80 4.73 14.63
N VAL A 184 -8.90 4.15 15.80
CA VAL A 184 -10.11 3.57 16.37
C VAL A 184 -10.60 4.47 17.50
N ILE A 185 -11.85 4.87 17.46
CA ILE A 185 -12.55 5.51 18.59
C ILE A 185 -13.49 4.47 19.19
N LYS A 186 -13.14 3.94 20.34
CA LYS A 186 -13.78 2.77 20.96
C LYS A 186 -15.28 2.96 21.26
N LYS A 187 -15.70 4.21 21.44
CA LYS A 187 -17.12 4.55 21.60
C LYS A 187 -17.98 4.13 20.40
N TYR A 188 -17.40 4.15 19.20
CA TYR A 188 -18.09 3.79 17.95
C TYR A 188 -17.78 2.35 17.49
N GLY A 189 -17.18 1.55 18.36
CA GLY A 189 -16.77 0.17 18.05
C GLY A 189 -15.26 0.06 17.82
N ASN A 190 -14.83 -1.13 17.40
CA ASN A 190 -13.40 -1.42 17.23
C ASN A 190 -12.91 -1.28 15.78
N ARG A 191 -13.76 -0.77 14.88
CA ARG A 191 -13.37 -0.52 13.51
C ARG A 191 -12.61 0.79 13.41
N PRO A 192 -11.51 0.86 12.65
CA PRO A 192 -10.80 2.10 12.43
C PRO A 192 -11.66 3.06 11.60
N ILE A 193 -11.86 4.26 12.09
CA ILE A 193 -12.69 5.27 11.41
C ILE A 193 -11.98 5.88 10.20
N PHE A 194 -10.67 6.13 10.31
CA PHE A 194 -9.82 6.50 9.20
C PHE A 194 -8.40 5.98 9.42
N GLY A 195 -7.60 5.99 8.36
CA GLY A 195 -6.23 5.52 8.40
C GLY A 195 -5.65 5.38 7.01
N THR A 196 -4.68 4.51 6.85
CA THR A 196 -4.10 4.17 5.56
C THR A 196 -4.88 3.00 4.94
N ILE A 197 -5.32 3.14 3.70
CA ILE A 197 -5.87 2.02 2.94
C ILE A 197 -4.75 1.00 2.73
N GLU A 198 -4.97 -0.23 3.13
CA GLU A 198 -4.02 -1.31 2.91
C GLU A 198 -3.85 -1.54 1.40
N HIS A 199 -2.62 -1.48 0.95
CA HIS A 199 -2.25 -1.70 -0.45
C HIS A 199 -0.99 -2.56 -0.50
N GLY A 200 -0.75 -3.21 -1.64
CA GLY A 200 0.38 -4.11 -1.83
C GLY A 200 1.73 -3.39 -1.81
N PHE A 201 2.77 -4.10 -2.20
CA PHE A 201 4.16 -3.62 -2.17
C PHE A 201 4.45 -2.45 -3.12
N TYR A 202 3.54 -2.15 -4.02
CA TYR A 202 3.68 -1.07 -5.00
C TYR A 202 3.24 0.26 -4.40
N ASP A 203 4.16 0.90 -3.71
CA ASP A 203 3.94 2.16 -3.02
C ASP A 203 4.52 3.32 -3.84
N ASP A 204 3.89 3.59 -4.97
CA ASP A 204 4.20 4.77 -5.77
C ASP A 204 3.49 5.98 -5.17
N ILE A 205 4.23 6.86 -4.52
CA ILE A 205 3.71 8.07 -3.87
C ILE A 205 2.99 8.98 -4.86
N THR A 206 3.38 9.00 -6.12
CA THR A 206 2.68 9.77 -7.16
C THR A 206 1.21 9.37 -7.28
N MET A 207 0.92 8.08 -7.10
CA MET A 207 -0.42 7.52 -7.21
C MET A 207 -1.02 7.19 -5.83
N GLY A 208 -0.19 6.84 -4.86
CA GLY A 208 -0.59 6.28 -3.57
C GLY A 208 -0.64 7.27 -2.41
N ALA A 209 -0.24 8.54 -2.60
CA ALA A 209 -0.23 9.52 -1.50
C ALA A 209 -1.60 9.72 -0.86
N ASP A 210 -2.67 9.57 -1.62
CA ASP A 210 -4.05 9.73 -1.15
C ASP A 210 -4.57 8.52 -0.32
N TYR A 211 -3.81 7.43 -0.27
CA TYR A 211 -4.15 6.25 0.54
C TYR A 211 -3.77 6.42 2.00
N TYR A 212 -2.87 7.36 2.28
CA TYR A 212 -2.41 7.66 3.61
C TYR A 212 -3.30 8.68 4.31
N SER A 213 -3.26 8.68 5.63
CA SER A 213 -3.92 9.70 6.47
C SER A 213 -2.89 10.42 7.32
N GLY A 214 -3.12 11.71 7.53
CA GLY A 214 -2.26 12.57 8.33
C GLY A 214 -1.05 13.10 7.57
N ASN A 215 -0.91 12.80 6.29
CA ASN A 215 0.20 13.25 5.44
C ASN A 215 -0.10 14.59 4.75
N VAL A 216 0.97 15.25 4.31
CA VAL A 216 0.92 16.41 3.43
C VAL A 216 1.23 16.01 2.00
N VAL A 217 0.57 16.64 1.06
CA VAL A 217 0.88 16.50 -0.37
C VAL A 217 1.00 17.89 -1.00
N ILE A 218 2.10 18.11 -1.70
CA ILE A 218 2.35 19.32 -2.48
C ILE A 218 2.47 18.91 -3.94
N ASP A 219 1.53 19.38 -4.74
CA ASP A 219 1.52 19.18 -6.18
C ASP A 219 2.08 20.43 -6.89
N ARG A 220 3.08 20.22 -7.76
CA ARG A 220 3.64 21.22 -8.67
C ARG A 220 3.44 20.76 -10.11
N PRO A 221 3.17 21.68 -11.04
CA PRO A 221 3.06 21.32 -12.46
C PRO A 221 4.33 20.65 -12.98
N ALA A 222 4.18 19.49 -13.61
CA ALA A 222 5.26 18.71 -14.24
C ALA A 222 6.37 18.19 -13.28
N GLU A 223 6.19 18.29 -11.98
CA GLU A 223 7.11 17.75 -10.96
C GLU A 223 6.52 16.55 -10.22
N HIS A 224 7.39 15.82 -9.52
CA HIS A 224 6.96 14.81 -8.56
C HIS A 224 6.28 15.45 -7.35
N LYS A 225 5.28 14.78 -6.80
CA LYS A 225 4.65 15.22 -5.55
C LYS A 225 5.68 15.24 -4.42
N ILE A 226 5.69 16.32 -3.65
CA ILE A 226 6.43 16.39 -2.40
C ILE A 226 5.49 15.97 -1.29
N THR A 227 5.95 15.04 -0.44
CA THR A 227 5.18 14.53 0.69
C THR A 227 6.07 14.35 1.90
N ASP A 228 5.47 14.20 3.07
CA ASP A 228 6.16 13.80 4.30
C ASP A 228 6.15 12.27 4.53
N LEU A 229 5.87 11.48 3.52
CA LEU A 229 5.77 10.01 3.59
C LEU A 229 7.16 9.32 3.50
N GLU A 230 8.13 9.86 4.19
CA GLU A 230 9.50 9.34 4.30
C GLU A 230 9.73 8.71 5.70
N PRO A 231 10.74 7.84 5.88
CA PRO A 231 11.06 7.30 7.20
C PRO A 231 11.29 8.41 8.23
N ALA A 232 10.57 8.34 9.34
CA ALA A 232 10.58 9.38 10.37
C ALA A 232 11.54 9.06 11.51
N HIS A 233 12.33 10.05 11.91
CA HIS A 233 12.99 10.03 13.21
C HIS A 233 11.99 10.46 14.28
N VAL A 234 11.59 9.51 15.11
CA VAL A 234 10.52 9.71 16.09
C VAL A 234 11.09 10.10 17.44
N LYS A 235 10.56 11.18 18.04
CA LYS A 235 10.76 11.54 19.43
C LYS A 235 9.46 11.30 20.20
N ILE A 236 9.58 10.73 21.39
CA ILE A 236 8.44 10.44 22.26
C ILE A 236 8.71 11.02 23.63
N ASP A 237 7.86 11.96 24.04
CA ASP A 237 7.88 12.58 25.35
C ASP A 237 6.65 12.10 26.13
N LYS A 238 6.89 11.51 27.29
CA LYS A 238 5.86 10.98 28.20
C LYS A 238 5.76 11.85 29.44
N ASN A 239 4.61 12.44 29.66
CA ASN A 239 4.27 13.18 30.86
C ASN A 239 3.25 12.38 31.70
N GLN A 240 2.92 12.86 32.88
CA GLN A 240 1.94 12.20 33.75
C GLN A 240 0.55 12.10 33.12
N SER A 241 0.16 13.07 32.30
CA SER A 241 -1.18 13.19 31.72
C SER A 241 -1.23 13.12 30.19
N SER A 242 -0.08 13.01 29.51
CA SER A 242 -0.04 13.01 28.05
C SER A 242 1.19 12.32 27.48
N ILE A 243 1.06 11.88 26.25
CA ILE A 243 2.18 11.37 25.45
C ILE A 243 2.25 12.19 24.16
N THR A 244 3.40 12.78 23.89
CA THR A 244 3.66 13.52 22.65
C THR A 244 4.61 12.72 21.78
N ILE A 245 4.21 12.53 20.51
CA ILE A 245 4.99 11.84 19.48
C ILE A 245 5.27 12.87 18.40
N SER A 246 6.53 13.08 18.04
CA SER A 246 6.90 14.07 17.04
C SER A 246 7.90 13.52 16.04
N SER A 247 7.87 14.09 14.84
CA SER A 247 8.86 13.87 13.80
C SER A 247 9.10 15.16 13.00
N GLU A 248 10.28 15.27 12.40
CA GLU A 248 10.63 16.34 11.50
C GLU A 248 11.24 15.77 10.23
N LEU A 249 10.81 16.27 9.07
CA LEU A 249 11.37 15.98 7.76
C LEU A 249 11.77 17.28 7.07
N LYS A 250 13.06 17.42 6.77
CA LYS A 250 13.62 18.56 6.06
C LYS A 250 14.11 18.15 4.67
N GLY A 251 13.73 18.91 3.67
CA GLY A 251 14.23 18.79 2.31
C GLY A 251 14.60 20.14 1.73
N GLU A 252 15.00 20.13 0.48
CA GLU A 252 15.33 21.38 -0.21
C GLU A 252 14.04 22.21 -0.42
N GLY A 253 13.98 23.33 0.28
CA GLY A 253 12.84 24.26 0.20
C GLY A 253 11.60 23.85 0.99
N TYR A 254 11.65 22.83 1.84
CA TYR A 254 10.53 22.49 2.72
C TYR A 254 10.98 21.94 4.08
N ASN A 255 10.11 22.10 5.07
CA ASN A 255 10.25 21.50 6.39
C ASN A 255 8.85 21.09 6.88
N PHE A 256 8.68 19.81 7.23
CA PHE A 256 7.47 19.26 7.77
C PHE A 256 7.70 18.80 9.20
N GLN A 257 6.85 19.24 10.12
CA GLN A 257 6.87 18.79 11.50
C GLN A 257 5.52 18.21 11.88
N ASN A 258 5.53 16.98 12.40
CA ASN A 258 4.36 16.29 12.88
C ASN A 258 4.40 16.20 14.41
N HIS A 259 3.30 16.55 15.07
CA HIS A 259 3.12 16.44 16.51
C HIS A 259 1.77 15.79 16.82
N PHE A 260 1.81 14.64 17.45
CA PHE A 260 0.64 13.92 17.93
C PHE A 260 0.66 13.94 19.45
N SER A 261 -0.32 14.57 20.06
CA SER A 261 -0.48 14.59 21.51
C SER A 261 -1.67 13.74 21.90
N ALA A 262 -1.42 12.74 22.72
CA ALA A 262 -2.41 11.82 23.23
C ALA A 262 -2.73 12.16 24.69
N PHE A 263 -4.01 12.38 24.99
CA PHE A 263 -4.57 12.67 26.29
C PHE A 263 -5.55 11.57 26.70
N PRO A 264 -5.91 11.43 27.97
CA PRO A 264 -6.89 10.42 28.41
C PRO A 264 -8.24 10.53 27.68
N ASP A 265 -8.66 11.73 27.32
CA ASP A 265 -9.97 12.05 26.73
C ASP A 265 -9.93 12.39 25.24
N GLY A 266 -8.73 12.49 24.63
CA GLY A 266 -8.65 12.87 23.23
C GLY A 266 -7.25 12.81 22.61
N LEU A 267 -7.22 13.21 21.34
CA LEU A 267 -6.02 13.29 20.51
C LEU A 267 -5.95 14.66 19.87
N LEU A 268 -4.76 15.24 19.83
CA LEU A 268 -4.48 16.48 19.12
C LEU A 268 -3.40 16.20 18.06
N PHE A 269 -3.70 16.55 16.82
CA PHE A 269 -2.76 16.46 15.70
C PHE A 269 -2.37 17.86 15.25
N ASN A 270 -1.11 18.20 15.40
CA ASN A 270 -0.53 19.44 14.89
C ASN A 270 0.48 19.13 13.80
N LYS A 271 0.38 19.83 12.69
CA LYS A 271 1.33 19.76 11.60
C LYS A 271 1.81 21.15 11.23
N THR A 272 3.13 21.36 11.23
CA THR A 272 3.76 22.58 10.74
C THR A 272 4.35 22.29 9.36
N ILE A 273 4.01 23.15 8.40
CA ILE A 273 4.46 23.05 7.02
C ILE A 273 5.15 24.36 6.65
N GLU A 274 6.45 24.32 6.42
CA GLU A 274 7.23 25.43 5.93
C GLU A 274 7.66 25.14 4.50
N ILE A 275 7.37 26.05 3.56
CA ILE A 275 7.70 25.88 2.15
C ILE A 275 8.32 27.18 1.64
N LYS A 276 9.47 27.04 0.99
CA LYS A 276 10.14 28.10 0.23
C LYS A 276 9.98 27.79 -1.25
N THR A 277 9.03 28.43 -1.90
CA THR A 277 8.80 28.22 -3.35
C THR A 277 8.39 29.52 -4.00
N THR A 278 8.86 29.73 -5.24
CA THR A 278 8.42 30.81 -6.13
C THR A 278 7.37 30.32 -7.14
N GLU A 279 7.11 29.00 -7.16
CA GLU A 279 6.23 28.37 -8.14
C GLU A 279 4.83 28.13 -7.57
N LYS A 280 3.83 28.14 -8.49
CA LYS A 280 2.47 27.77 -8.13
C LYS A 280 2.45 26.32 -7.64
N SER A 281 1.91 26.11 -6.46
CA SER A 281 1.77 24.79 -5.86
C SER A 281 0.37 24.64 -5.28
N VAL A 282 -0.19 23.42 -5.36
CA VAL A 282 -1.39 23.05 -4.63
C VAL A 282 -0.96 22.27 -3.40
N ILE A 283 -1.38 22.72 -2.22
CA ILE A 283 -1.01 22.12 -0.95
C ILE A 283 -2.24 21.48 -0.34
N ARG A 284 -2.15 20.19 -0.03
CA ARG A 284 -3.10 19.45 0.78
C ARG A 284 -2.42 19.21 2.14
N PRO A 285 -2.71 20.03 3.14
CA PRO A 285 -1.92 20.09 4.38
C PRO A 285 -2.14 18.89 5.29
N PHE A 286 -3.28 18.23 5.18
CA PHE A 286 -3.64 17.09 6.00
C PHE A 286 -4.66 16.22 5.24
N CYS A 287 -4.18 15.12 4.68
CA CYS A 287 -5.06 14.17 4.00
C CYS A 287 -5.74 13.27 5.03
N LEU A 288 -7.03 13.01 4.85
CA LEU A 288 -7.78 12.03 5.61
C LEU A 288 -8.39 11.00 4.66
N THR A 289 -8.04 9.75 4.87
CA THR A 289 -8.57 8.64 4.09
C THR A 289 -9.51 7.82 4.95
N LEU A 290 -10.79 7.84 4.59
CA LEU A 290 -11.82 7.03 5.24
C LEU A 290 -11.64 5.57 4.84
N LEU A 291 -11.70 4.67 5.83
CA LEU A 291 -11.59 3.24 5.56
C LEU A 291 -12.95 2.70 5.13
N PRO A 292 -13.07 2.09 3.94
CA PRO A 292 -14.36 1.72 3.34
C PRO A 292 -15.22 0.82 4.23
N ASP A 293 -14.58 -0.10 4.97
CA ASP A 293 -15.30 -1.05 5.83
C ASP A 293 -15.95 -0.41 7.08
N SER A 294 -15.64 0.84 7.35
CA SER A 294 -16.13 1.57 8.54
C SER A 294 -17.20 2.60 8.24
N TRP A 295 -17.46 2.87 6.97
CA TRP A 295 -18.37 3.92 6.54
C TRP A 295 -19.37 3.38 5.53
N ASP A 296 -20.63 3.73 5.74
CA ASP A 296 -21.67 3.50 4.75
C ASP A 296 -21.62 4.63 3.72
N ARG A 297 -21.31 4.27 2.47
CA ARG A 297 -21.14 5.21 1.37
C ARG A 297 -22.42 6.03 1.10
N ASP A 298 -23.57 5.40 1.23
CA ASP A 298 -24.85 6.01 0.84
C ASP A 298 -25.35 7.00 1.89
N SER A 299 -24.88 6.88 3.14
CA SER A 299 -25.22 7.78 4.25
C SER A 299 -24.11 8.77 4.60
N LEU A 300 -22.95 8.71 3.92
CA LEU A 300 -21.82 9.61 4.18
C LEU A 300 -22.11 11.00 3.64
N TYR A 301 -22.04 12.01 4.50
CA TYR A 301 -22.15 13.41 4.12
C TYR A 301 -21.09 14.26 4.82
N ILE A 302 -20.77 15.41 4.22
CA ILE A 302 -19.86 16.40 4.81
C ILE A 302 -20.70 17.63 5.17
N GLU A 303 -20.66 18.01 6.42
CA GLU A 303 -21.29 19.23 6.92
C GLU A 303 -20.21 20.28 7.21
N SER A 304 -20.35 21.47 6.66
CA SER A 304 -19.49 22.62 6.95
C SER A 304 -20.32 23.73 7.58
N HIS A 305 -19.83 24.29 8.67
CA HIS A 305 -20.39 25.48 9.29
C HIS A 305 -19.52 26.68 8.87
N ASN A 306 -20.13 27.66 8.22
CA ASN A 306 -19.48 28.92 7.85
C ASN A 306 -19.43 29.86 9.07
#